data_4aa82398787a0434968179bbfbb9242b
#
_entry.id   4aa82398787a0434968179bbfbb9242b
#
_cell.length_a   1.000
_cell.length_b   1.000
_cell.length_c   1.000
_cell.angle_alpha   90.00
_cell.angle_beta   90.00
_cell.angle_gamma   90.00
#
_symmetry.space_group_name_H-M   'P 1'
#
loop_
_entity.id
_entity.type
_entity.pdbx_description
1 polymer ?
#
loop_
_entity_poly.entity_id
_entity_poly.type
_entity_poly.pdbx_seq_one_letter_code
_entity_poly.pdbx_strand_id
1 'polypeptide(L)'
;MRTRNARRSITHRLGSSAWPLDDRAGICLTELMIAIAAGAVVLSAAVQTLTHFQQRLWTQHDAIARHQDLRIGMEVMESELRLAGTGALPFSQALLKAEQQEVEFLANLGGLATTLTKPVSPSQSELTVHDGSDWSKGKRVVVCGSDRCVEGRLALDGQRHTLNLIEPIGWMFPTGSLVYVSNQVRYYLGKDRHGRSSLMRQVDGGANSLIGDMARFQLSYLGKDGKLTHDPALVARVRVEVAVGDGRRTMTSEVGLRGR
;
A
#
# COMPACT_ATOMS: atom_id res chain seq x y z
N MET A 1 -48.14 8.57 60.27
CA MET A 1 -47.14 7.90 61.10
C MET A 1 -45.83 8.68 61.03
N ARG A 2 -45.43 9.31 62.12
CA ARG A 2 -44.29 10.20 62.29
C ARG A 2 -43.05 9.37 62.60
N THR A 3 -41.95 9.56 61.88
CA THR A 3 -40.65 9.14 62.38
C THR A 3 -39.67 10.32 62.35
N ARG A 4 -39.15 10.59 63.53
CA ARG A 4 -38.26 11.68 63.93
C ARG A 4 -36.82 11.37 63.40
N ASN A 5 -36.18 12.31 62.65
CA ASN A 5 -34.77 12.38 62.41
C ASN A 5 -34.02 12.98 63.59
N ALA A 6 -33.16 12.22 64.22
CA ALA A 6 -32.21 12.67 65.22
C ALA A 6 -30.90 13.08 64.53
N ARG A 7 -30.64 14.41 64.47
CA ARG A 7 -29.34 14.95 64.11
C ARG A 7 -28.36 14.76 65.29
N ARG A 8 -27.30 13.94 65.04
CA ARG A 8 -26.13 13.94 65.96
C ARG A 8 -25.13 14.95 65.38
N SER A 9 -24.91 16.03 66.11
CA SER A 9 -23.85 17.00 65.90
C SER A 9 -22.52 16.43 66.46
N ILE A 10 -21.56 16.12 65.58
CA ILE A 10 -20.21 15.76 65.99
C ILE A 10 -19.38 17.04 65.92
N THR A 11 -19.09 17.62 67.06
CA THR A 11 -18.13 18.71 67.20
C THR A 11 -16.73 18.16 67.16
N HIS A 12 -16.06 18.25 65.99
CA HIS A 12 -14.62 18.04 65.87
C HIS A 12 -13.87 19.22 66.51
N ARG A 13 -13.25 18.97 67.66
CA ARG A 13 -12.24 19.84 68.23
C ARG A 13 -11.00 19.78 67.30
N LEU A 14 -10.77 20.86 66.55
CA LEU A 14 -9.52 21.09 65.88
C LEU A 14 -8.46 21.44 66.94
N GLY A 15 -7.68 20.46 67.34
CA GLY A 15 -6.46 20.65 68.09
C GLY A 15 -5.44 21.36 67.19
N SER A 16 -5.22 22.64 67.43
CA SER A 16 -4.13 23.41 66.86
C SER A 16 -2.81 22.89 67.44
N SER A 17 -2.18 21.89 66.80
CA SER A 17 -0.78 21.61 67.02
C SER A 17 0.04 22.68 66.33
N ALA A 18 0.39 23.73 67.11
CA ALA A 18 1.40 24.68 66.70
C ALA A 18 2.73 23.91 66.55
N TRP A 19 3.17 23.72 65.33
CA TRP A 19 4.54 23.26 65.05
C TRP A 19 5.47 24.39 65.47
N PRO A 20 6.49 24.14 66.29
CA PRO A 20 7.46 25.15 66.63
C PRO A 20 8.34 25.42 65.37
N LEU A 21 8.06 26.50 64.66
CA LEU A 21 8.88 27.07 63.62
C LEU A 21 9.96 27.93 64.24
N ASP A 22 10.89 27.35 64.97
CA ASP A 22 12.05 28.08 65.41
C ASP A 22 13.27 27.14 65.50
N ASP A 23 13.73 26.69 64.34
CA ASP A 23 15.06 26.12 64.21
C ASP A 23 15.73 26.80 63.01
N ARG A 24 16.34 27.95 63.27
CA ARG A 24 17.29 28.61 62.37
C ARG A 24 18.61 27.81 62.37
N ALA A 25 18.53 26.51 62.09
CA ALA A 25 19.69 25.71 61.78
C ALA A 25 20.16 26.12 60.40
N GLY A 26 21.25 26.87 60.33
CA GLY A 26 21.88 27.23 59.08
C GLY A 26 22.26 25.96 58.33
N ILE A 27 21.78 25.84 57.09
CA ILE A 27 22.12 24.71 56.19
C ILE A 27 23.65 24.63 56.11
N CYS A 28 24.20 23.50 56.57
CA CYS A 28 25.64 23.27 56.49
C CYS A 28 26.03 23.05 55.01
N LEU A 29 27.10 23.64 54.54
CA LEU A 29 27.57 23.52 53.15
C LEU A 29 27.76 22.04 52.73
N THR A 30 28.13 21.18 53.65
CA THR A 30 28.26 19.73 53.44
C THR A 30 26.89 19.07 53.19
N GLU A 31 25.83 19.51 53.87
CA GLU A 31 24.49 18.98 53.70
C GLU A 31 23.91 19.33 52.31
N LEU A 32 24.18 20.56 51.85
CA LEU A 32 23.84 20.99 50.50
C LEU A 32 24.58 20.17 49.42
N MET A 33 25.90 19.93 49.62
CA MET A 33 26.68 19.10 48.70
C MET A 33 26.16 17.64 48.62
N ILE A 34 25.79 17.04 49.73
CA ILE A 34 25.23 15.69 49.80
C ILE A 34 23.85 15.66 49.09
N ALA A 35 23.02 16.65 49.33
CA ALA A 35 21.72 16.76 48.70
C ALA A 35 21.82 16.90 47.17
N ILE A 36 22.76 17.73 46.67
CA ILE A 36 23.02 17.86 45.23
C ILE A 36 23.55 16.54 44.64
N ALA A 37 24.50 15.90 45.29
CA ALA A 37 25.05 14.61 44.83
C ALA A 37 23.99 13.53 44.78
N ALA A 38 23.17 13.40 45.81
CA ALA A 38 22.04 12.46 45.87
C ALA A 38 21.01 12.78 44.77
N GLY A 39 20.67 14.06 44.61
CA GLY A 39 19.76 14.53 43.55
C GLY A 39 20.28 14.23 42.13
N ALA A 40 21.57 14.41 41.89
CA ALA A 40 22.22 14.09 40.61
C ALA A 40 22.16 12.57 40.28
N VAL A 41 22.37 11.71 41.28
CA VAL A 41 22.25 10.25 41.11
C VAL A 41 20.82 9.84 40.77
N VAL A 42 19.82 10.35 41.48
CA VAL A 42 18.42 10.08 41.22
C VAL A 42 17.99 10.57 39.83
N LEU A 43 18.41 11.80 39.46
CA LEU A 43 18.11 12.39 38.18
C LEU A 43 18.74 11.57 37.03
N SER A 44 20.00 11.15 37.17
CA SER A 44 20.67 10.34 36.16
C SER A 44 20.01 8.97 35.99
N ALA A 45 19.58 8.32 37.08
CA ALA A 45 18.81 7.06 37.00
C ALA A 45 17.45 7.25 36.32
N ALA A 46 16.76 8.33 36.61
CA ALA A 46 15.48 8.68 35.96
C ALA A 46 15.65 8.92 34.46
N VAL A 47 16.67 9.68 34.05
CA VAL A 47 16.97 9.93 32.64
C VAL A 47 17.35 8.64 31.90
N GLN A 48 18.17 7.78 32.49
CA GLN A 48 18.54 6.48 31.91
C GLN A 48 17.30 5.59 31.71
N THR A 49 16.42 5.54 32.68
CA THR A 49 15.17 4.76 32.61
C THR A 49 14.27 5.29 31.49
N LEU A 50 14.13 6.63 31.38
CA LEU A 50 13.32 7.27 30.35
C LEU A 50 13.88 7.01 28.94
N THR A 51 15.19 7.17 28.75
CA THR A 51 15.83 6.89 27.45
C THR A 51 15.71 5.45 27.04
N HIS A 52 15.89 4.50 27.97
CA HIS A 52 15.68 3.09 27.69
C HIS A 52 14.21 2.76 27.31
N PHE A 53 13.26 3.38 27.99
CA PHE A 53 11.84 3.22 27.68
C PHE A 53 11.49 3.81 26.31
N GLN A 54 12.01 4.99 25.99
CA GLN A 54 11.85 5.62 24.67
C GLN A 54 12.41 4.73 23.55
N GLN A 55 13.60 4.18 23.70
CA GLN A 55 14.19 3.27 22.72
C GLN A 55 13.32 2.03 22.45
N ARG A 56 12.76 1.44 23.51
CA ARG A 56 11.82 0.31 23.35
C ARG A 56 10.53 0.70 22.64
N LEU A 57 9.99 1.87 22.92
CA LEU A 57 8.81 2.36 22.21
C LEU A 57 9.07 2.56 20.71
N TRP A 58 10.21 3.17 20.35
CA TRP A 58 10.60 3.35 18.95
C TRP A 58 10.70 2.03 18.20
N THR A 59 11.36 1.03 18.79
CA THR A 59 11.46 -0.30 18.15
C THR A 59 10.11 -0.99 17.98
N GLN A 60 9.17 -0.80 18.91
CA GLN A 60 7.82 -1.34 18.78
C GLN A 60 7.02 -0.60 17.69
N HIS A 61 7.11 0.74 17.63
CA HIS A 61 6.46 1.53 16.59
C HIS A 61 6.94 1.15 15.19
N ASP A 62 8.26 0.99 15.01
CA ASP A 62 8.83 0.56 13.73
C ASP A 62 8.36 -0.84 13.32
N ALA A 63 8.22 -1.76 14.28
CA ALA A 63 7.71 -3.10 13.99
C ALA A 63 6.23 -3.06 13.54
N ILE A 64 5.40 -2.25 14.22
CA ILE A 64 3.98 -2.07 13.88
C ILE A 64 3.85 -1.43 12.49
N ALA A 65 4.61 -0.36 12.22
CA ALA A 65 4.60 0.33 10.93
C ALA A 65 4.97 -0.63 9.78
N ARG A 66 6.03 -1.42 9.92
CA ARG A 66 6.42 -2.44 8.92
C ARG A 66 5.32 -3.48 8.66
N HIS A 67 4.60 -3.91 9.69
CA HIS A 67 3.48 -4.85 9.50
C HIS A 67 2.27 -4.21 8.80
N GLN A 68 2.00 -2.94 9.06
CA GLN A 68 0.95 -2.20 8.37
C GLN A 68 1.31 -2.00 6.89
N ASP A 69 2.54 -1.59 6.58
CA ASP A 69 3.04 -1.44 5.22
C ASP A 69 2.98 -2.77 4.45
N LEU A 70 3.38 -3.87 5.09
CA LEU A 70 3.28 -5.21 4.51
C LEU A 70 1.83 -5.55 4.15
N ARG A 71 0.89 -5.33 5.07
CA ARG A 71 -0.52 -5.63 4.85
C ARG A 71 -1.11 -4.80 3.71
N ILE A 72 -0.89 -3.48 3.74
CA ILE A 72 -1.38 -2.57 2.70
C ILE A 72 -0.76 -2.94 1.34
N GLY A 73 0.55 -3.17 1.30
CA GLY A 73 1.24 -3.56 0.08
C GLY A 73 0.72 -4.88 -0.51
N MET A 74 0.43 -5.86 0.35
CA MET A 74 -0.19 -7.12 -0.07
C MET A 74 -1.61 -6.92 -0.61
N GLU A 75 -2.45 -6.13 0.07
CA GLU A 75 -3.81 -5.81 -0.39
C GLU A 75 -3.80 -5.13 -1.77
N VAL A 76 -2.86 -4.21 -2.02
CA VAL A 76 -2.67 -3.57 -3.32
C VAL A 76 -2.27 -4.61 -4.37
N MET A 77 -1.24 -5.41 -4.10
CA MET A 77 -0.78 -6.44 -5.04
C MET A 77 -1.88 -7.45 -5.36
N GLU A 78 -2.62 -7.93 -4.36
CA GLU A 78 -3.74 -8.86 -4.56
C GLU A 78 -4.85 -8.27 -5.41
N SER A 79 -5.23 -7.02 -5.13
CA SER A 79 -6.30 -6.35 -5.88
C SER A 79 -5.92 -6.19 -7.36
N GLU A 80 -4.67 -5.85 -7.65
CA GLU A 80 -4.17 -5.69 -9.01
C GLU A 80 -3.97 -7.04 -9.73
N LEU A 81 -3.50 -8.07 -9.03
CA LEU A 81 -3.41 -9.42 -9.59
C LEU A 81 -4.79 -9.98 -9.97
N ARG A 82 -5.84 -9.67 -9.21
CA ARG A 82 -7.22 -10.02 -9.59
C ARG A 82 -7.67 -9.36 -10.89
N LEU A 83 -7.10 -8.21 -11.25
CA LEU A 83 -7.37 -7.51 -12.50
C LEU A 83 -6.49 -7.99 -13.67
N ALA A 84 -5.53 -8.90 -13.42
CA ALA A 84 -4.67 -9.42 -14.48
C ALA A 84 -5.49 -10.00 -15.64
N GLY A 85 -5.15 -9.56 -16.86
CA GLY A 85 -5.85 -9.90 -18.09
C GLY A 85 -6.97 -8.94 -18.49
N THR A 86 -7.49 -8.08 -17.59
CA THR A 86 -8.58 -7.12 -17.94
C THR A 86 -8.13 -6.03 -18.91
N GLY A 87 -6.83 -5.74 -18.97
CA GLY A 87 -6.21 -4.81 -19.92
C GLY A 87 -5.62 -5.51 -21.15
N ALA A 88 -5.67 -6.82 -21.21
CA ALA A 88 -5.09 -7.61 -22.30
C ALA A 88 -6.02 -7.70 -23.50
N LEU A 89 -5.45 -8.02 -24.66
CA LEU A 89 -6.24 -8.37 -25.83
C LEU A 89 -7.02 -9.66 -25.57
N PRO A 90 -8.24 -9.81 -26.11
CA PRO A 90 -8.97 -11.07 -26.06
C PRO A 90 -8.09 -12.22 -26.59
N PHE A 91 -8.12 -13.36 -25.90
CA PHE A 91 -7.31 -14.56 -26.21
C PHE A 91 -5.80 -14.41 -26.00
N SER A 92 -5.30 -13.25 -25.52
CA SER A 92 -3.91 -13.13 -25.09
C SER A 92 -3.70 -13.66 -23.66
N GLN A 93 -2.44 -13.82 -23.28
CA GLN A 93 -2.09 -14.27 -21.94
C GLN A 93 -2.36 -13.18 -20.91
N ALA A 94 -2.93 -13.56 -19.76
CA ALA A 94 -3.14 -12.64 -18.65
C ALA A 94 -1.80 -12.17 -18.05
N LEU A 95 -0.84 -13.09 -17.93
CA LEU A 95 0.51 -12.81 -17.45
C LEU A 95 1.47 -12.73 -18.63
N LEU A 96 2.29 -11.69 -18.66
CA LEU A 96 3.39 -11.51 -19.61
C LEU A 96 4.65 -12.22 -19.11
N LYS A 97 4.84 -12.26 -17.78
CA LYS A 97 5.98 -12.90 -17.12
C LYS A 97 5.53 -13.55 -15.81
N ALA A 98 6.02 -14.76 -15.56
CA ALA A 98 5.70 -15.54 -14.38
C ALA A 98 6.99 -16.20 -13.84
N GLU A 99 7.76 -15.45 -13.05
CA GLU A 99 8.99 -15.90 -12.39
C GLU A 99 8.84 -15.96 -10.87
N GLN A 100 9.75 -16.60 -10.17
CA GLN A 100 9.66 -16.76 -8.72
C GLN A 100 9.73 -15.44 -7.93
N GLN A 101 10.41 -14.43 -8.47
CA GLN A 101 10.57 -13.12 -7.80
C GLN A 101 10.10 -11.96 -8.69
N GLU A 102 9.37 -12.29 -9.74
CA GLU A 102 8.85 -11.30 -10.67
C GLU A 102 7.57 -11.79 -11.32
N VAL A 103 6.59 -10.91 -11.39
CA VAL A 103 5.36 -11.11 -12.17
C VAL A 103 5.06 -9.86 -12.97
N GLU A 104 4.67 -10.04 -14.22
CA GLU A 104 4.26 -8.96 -15.11
C GLU A 104 2.97 -9.32 -15.83
N PHE A 105 2.03 -8.38 -15.90
CA PHE A 105 0.72 -8.59 -16.48
C PHE A 105 0.12 -7.30 -17.03
N LEU A 106 -0.92 -7.44 -17.85
CA LEU A 106 -1.75 -6.34 -18.35
C LEU A 106 -3.03 -6.26 -17.54
N ALA A 107 -3.38 -5.05 -17.10
CA ALA A 107 -4.60 -4.79 -16.34
C ALA A 107 -5.21 -3.44 -16.68
N ASN A 108 -6.51 -3.30 -16.58
CA ASN A 108 -7.17 -1.99 -16.57
C ASN A 108 -7.36 -1.56 -15.11
N LEU A 109 -6.31 -0.95 -14.53
CA LEU A 109 -6.28 -0.59 -13.11
C LEU A 109 -7.33 0.45 -12.72
N GLY A 110 -7.59 1.41 -13.61
CA GLY A 110 -8.56 2.48 -13.36
C GLY A 110 -9.98 2.15 -13.77
N GLY A 111 -10.23 0.96 -14.37
CA GLY A 111 -11.54 0.62 -14.92
C GLY A 111 -11.96 1.53 -16.09
N LEU A 112 -11.01 2.26 -16.69
CA LEU A 112 -11.31 3.21 -17.76
C LEU A 112 -11.69 2.47 -19.04
N ALA A 113 -12.97 2.58 -19.40
CA ALA A 113 -13.52 2.01 -20.61
C ALA A 113 -14.59 2.94 -21.18
N THR A 114 -14.68 2.98 -22.51
CA THR A 114 -15.66 3.76 -23.26
C THR A 114 -16.01 3.06 -24.56
N THR A 115 -16.90 3.63 -25.35
CA THR A 115 -17.27 3.10 -26.67
C THR A 115 -17.14 4.17 -27.74
N LEU A 116 -16.86 3.72 -28.97
CA LEU A 116 -16.86 4.61 -30.12
C LEU A 116 -18.28 5.09 -30.41
N THR A 117 -18.46 6.39 -30.59
CA THR A 117 -19.74 7.01 -30.99
C THR A 117 -19.85 7.22 -32.49
N LYS A 118 -18.72 7.16 -33.21
CA LYS A 118 -18.64 7.18 -34.68
C LYS A 118 -17.72 6.06 -35.16
N PRO A 119 -17.95 5.53 -36.37
CA PRO A 119 -17.03 4.57 -36.95
C PRO A 119 -15.66 5.23 -37.21
N VAL A 120 -14.60 4.44 -37.11
CA VAL A 120 -13.22 4.88 -37.31
C VAL A 120 -12.63 4.18 -38.52
N SER A 121 -12.01 4.96 -39.43
CA SER A 121 -11.30 4.44 -40.61
C SER A 121 -9.84 4.11 -40.29
N PRO A 122 -9.19 3.22 -41.06
CA PRO A 122 -7.81 2.79 -40.79
C PRO A 122 -6.77 3.90 -40.72
N SER A 123 -6.96 4.97 -41.46
CA SER A 123 -6.05 6.14 -41.49
C SER A 123 -6.27 7.15 -40.39
N GLN A 124 -7.30 6.97 -39.55
CA GLN A 124 -7.63 7.91 -38.48
C GLN A 124 -6.87 7.59 -37.20
N SER A 125 -6.34 8.64 -36.58
CA SER A 125 -5.77 8.62 -35.23
C SER A 125 -6.69 9.24 -34.18
N GLU A 126 -7.78 9.91 -34.61
CA GLU A 126 -8.78 10.49 -33.73
C GLU A 126 -9.95 9.53 -33.55
N LEU A 127 -10.27 9.21 -32.32
CA LEU A 127 -11.37 8.36 -31.91
C LEU A 127 -12.45 9.24 -31.27
N THR A 128 -13.66 9.24 -31.85
CA THR A 128 -14.82 9.88 -31.23
C THR A 128 -15.49 8.89 -30.28
N VAL A 129 -15.49 9.23 -28.98
CA VAL A 129 -15.91 8.33 -27.90
C VAL A 129 -17.05 8.90 -27.09
N HIS A 130 -17.73 8.07 -26.31
CA HIS A 130 -18.80 8.50 -25.42
C HIS A 130 -18.24 9.38 -24.29
N ASP A 131 -17.18 8.92 -23.61
CA ASP A 131 -16.44 9.67 -22.60
C ASP A 131 -14.97 9.26 -22.62
N GLY A 132 -14.08 10.21 -22.84
CA GLY A 132 -12.62 10.08 -22.83
C GLY A 132 -11.98 10.93 -21.74
N SER A 133 -12.74 11.50 -20.81
CA SER A 133 -12.22 12.30 -19.70
C SER A 133 -11.30 11.42 -18.81
N ASP A 134 -10.32 12.06 -18.18
CA ASP A 134 -9.36 11.42 -17.24
C ASP A 134 -8.39 10.39 -17.86
N TRP A 135 -8.35 10.28 -19.18
CA TRP A 135 -7.40 9.43 -19.89
C TRP A 135 -6.11 10.21 -20.16
N SER A 136 -5.04 9.91 -19.41
CA SER A 136 -3.78 10.66 -19.53
C SER A 136 -3.01 10.31 -20.80
N LYS A 137 -2.30 11.29 -21.35
CA LYS A 137 -1.34 11.15 -22.45
C LYS A 137 -0.37 9.99 -22.21
N GLY A 138 -0.02 9.29 -23.29
CA GLY A 138 0.94 8.18 -23.25
C GLY A 138 0.36 6.84 -22.78
N LYS A 139 -0.88 6.81 -22.27
CA LYS A 139 -1.56 5.57 -21.89
C LYS A 139 -1.75 4.67 -23.10
N ARG A 140 -1.53 3.36 -22.88
CA ARG A 140 -1.87 2.32 -23.84
C ARG A 140 -3.38 2.13 -23.81
N VAL A 141 -3.99 2.05 -24.98
CA VAL A 141 -5.42 1.80 -25.15
C VAL A 141 -5.63 0.64 -26.09
N VAL A 142 -6.70 -0.08 -25.90
CA VAL A 142 -7.13 -1.17 -26.77
C VAL A 142 -8.48 -0.80 -27.34
N VAL A 143 -8.63 -0.92 -28.66
CA VAL A 143 -9.90 -0.75 -29.37
C VAL A 143 -10.34 -2.12 -29.87
N CYS A 144 -11.54 -2.55 -29.46
CA CYS A 144 -12.09 -3.85 -29.78
C CYS A 144 -13.41 -3.73 -30.54
N GLY A 145 -13.45 -4.29 -31.74
CA GLY A 145 -14.67 -4.58 -32.48
C GLY A 145 -15.17 -6.00 -32.22
N SER A 146 -16.04 -6.49 -33.10
CA SER A 146 -16.62 -7.85 -33.02
C SER A 146 -15.60 -8.95 -33.34
N ASP A 147 -14.65 -8.68 -34.22
CA ASP A 147 -13.76 -9.67 -34.83
C ASP A 147 -12.29 -9.46 -34.47
N ARG A 148 -11.92 -8.28 -34.00
CA ARG A 148 -10.53 -7.96 -33.65
C ARG A 148 -10.39 -6.85 -32.63
N CYS A 149 -9.21 -6.83 -32.00
CA CYS A 149 -8.76 -5.74 -31.17
C CYS A 149 -7.40 -5.23 -31.63
N VAL A 150 -7.16 -3.94 -31.48
CA VAL A 150 -5.90 -3.28 -31.83
C VAL A 150 -5.45 -2.41 -30.67
N GLU A 151 -4.15 -2.42 -30.38
CA GLU A 151 -3.54 -1.52 -29.42
C GLU A 151 -3.12 -0.20 -30.07
N GLY A 152 -3.30 0.88 -29.32
CA GLY A 152 -2.80 2.21 -29.65
C GLY A 152 -2.23 2.88 -28.41
N ARG A 153 -1.67 4.08 -28.60
CA ARG A 153 -1.17 4.89 -27.51
C ARG A 153 -1.66 6.33 -27.64
N LEU A 154 -2.11 6.93 -26.54
CA LEU A 154 -2.63 8.29 -26.53
C LEU A 154 -1.54 9.32 -26.80
N ALA A 155 -1.75 10.20 -27.77
CA ALA A 155 -0.87 11.31 -28.11
C ALA A 155 -1.05 12.50 -27.16
N LEU A 156 -2.28 12.72 -26.69
CA LEU A 156 -2.70 13.81 -25.82
C LEU A 156 -3.58 13.29 -24.69
N ASP A 157 -3.79 14.11 -23.67
CA ASP A 157 -4.80 13.83 -22.66
C ASP A 157 -6.19 13.73 -23.31
N GLY A 158 -6.97 12.76 -22.87
CA GLY A 158 -8.30 12.51 -23.37
C GLY A 158 -9.24 13.69 -23.11
N GLN A 159 -10.07 13.99 -24.08
CA GLN A 159 -11.15 14.95 -23.96
C GLN A 159 -12.47 14.21 -23.84
N ARG A 160 -13.51 14.92 -23.37
CA ARG A 160 -14.80 14.30 -23.11
C ARG A 160 -15.31 13.39 -24.24
N HIS A 161 -15.14 13.82 -25.50
CA HIS A 161 -15.65 13.07 -26.63
C HIS A 161 -14.58 12.66 -27.65
N THR A 162 -13.30 12.84 -27.31
CA THR A 162 -12.21 12.61 -28.27
C THR A 162 -10.99 12.01 -27.58
N LEU A 163 -10.46 10.95 -28.18
CA LEU A 163 -9.16 10.37 -27.86
C LEU A 163 -8.26 10.46 -29.10
N ASN A 164 -7.05 10.99 -28.93
CA ASN A 164 -6.07 11.13 -30.02
C ASN A 164 -4.97 10.09 -29.83
N LEU A 165 -4.76 9.24 -30.83
CA LEU A 165 -3.70 8.26 -30.86
C LEU A 165 -2.42 8.84 -31.48
N ILE A 166 -1.25 8.31 -31.11
CA ILE A 166 0.03 8.67 -31.72
C ILE A 166 0.07 8.23 -33.19
N GLU A 167 -0.45 7.03 -33.46
CA GLU A 167 -0.49 6.42 -34.78
C GLU A 167 -1.94 6.12 -35.19
N PRO A 168 -2.23 6.12 -36.52
CA PRO A 168 -3.52 5.68 -37.00
C PRO A 168 -3.85 4.26 -36.54
N ILE A 169 -5.13 3.97 -36.31
CA ILE A 169 -5.58 2.69 -35.76
C ILE A 169 -5.35 1.51 -36.71
N GLY A 170 -5.14 1.77 -38.00
CA GLY A 170 -4.82 0.77 -39.02
C GLY A 170 -5.97 -0.13 -39.48
N TRP A 171 -7.11 -0.10 -38.80
CA TRP A 171 -8.29 -0.93 -39.07
C TRP A 171 -9.58 -0.16 -38.93
N MET A 172 -10.64 -0.66 -39.59
CA MET A 172 -11.99 -0.11 -39.45
C MET A 172 -12.65 -0.67 -38.18
N PHE A 173 -13.23 0.22 -37.39
CA PHE A 173 -14.04 -0.12 -36.23
C PHE A 173 -15.42 0.56 -36.32
N PRO A 174 -16.50 -0.21 -36.13
CA PRO A 174 -17.85 0.34 -36.16
C PRO A 174 -18.15 1.14 -34.89
N THR A 175 -19.21 1.94 -34.95
CA THR A 175 -19.82 2.55 -33.76
C THR A 175 -20.16 1.48 -32.73
N GLY A 176 -19.96 1.76 -31.43
CA GLY A 176 -20.17 0.81 -30.35
C GLY A 176 -18.97 -0.07 -30.03
N SER A 177 -17.88 -0.01 -30.84
CA SER A 177 -16.63 -0.70 -30.50
C SER A 177 -16.11 -0.25 -29.13
N LEU A 178 -15.67 -1.21 -28.33
CA LEU A 178 -15.16 -0.97 -26.98
C LEU A 178 -13.74 -0.38 -27.03
N VAL A 179 -13.48 0.63 -26.21
CA VAL A 179 -12.16 1.21 -26.00
C VAL A 179 -11.83 1.17 -24.51
N TYR A 180 -10.68 0.63 -24.12
CA TYR A 180 -10.26 0.56 -22.71
C TYR A 180 -8.77 0.78 -22.54
N VAL A 181 -8.38 1.21 -21.32
CA VAL A 181 -6.97 1.41 -20.97
C VAL A 181 -6.34 0.07 -20.60
N SER A 182 -5.11 -0.11 -21.07
CA SER A 182 -4.24 -1.25 -20.74
C SER A 182 -3.01 -0.74 -19.99
N ASN A 183 -2.89 -1.06 -18.71
CA ASN A 183 -1.70 -0.78 -17.92
C ASN A 183 -0.80 -2.02 -17.89
N GLN A 184 0.50 -1.84 -18.06
CA GLN A 184 1.51 -2.85 -17.85
C GLN A 184 1.98 -2.77 -16.41
N VAL A 185 1.70 -3.80 -15.62
CA VAL A 185 2.00 -3.87 -14.19
C VAL A 185 3.08 -4.91 -13.97
N ARG A 186 4.11 -4.55 -13.21
CA ARG A 186 5.22 -5.43 -12.87
C ARG A 186 5.52 -5.33 -11.38
N TYR A 187 5.59 -6.48 -10.72
CA TYR A 187 6.06 -6.63 -9.36
C TYR A 187 7.36 -7.41 -9.35
N TYR A 188 8.38 -6.89 -8.69
CA TYR A 188 9.68 -7.53 -8.63
C TYR A 188 10.47 -7.14 -7.38
N LEU A 189 11.39 -8.00 -6.97
CA LEU A 189 12.32 -7.70 -5.89
C LEU A 189 13.40 -6.75 -6.41
N GLY A 190 13.53 -5.59 -5.79
CA GLY A 190 14.52 -4.57 -6.14
C GLY A 190 15.12 -3.92 -4.90
N LYS A 191 15.77 -2.77 -5.11
CA LYS A 191 16.32 -1.96 -4.02
C LYS A 191 15.61 -0.61 -3.97
N ASP A 192 15.32 -0.12 -2.77
CA ASP A 192 14.80 1.22 -2.55
C ASP A 192 15.90 2.29 -2.73
N ARG A 193 15.55 3.57 -2.56
CA ARG A 193 16.49 4.70 -2.66
C ARG A 193 17.63 4.64 -1.63
N HIS A 194 17.48 3.84 -0.58
CA HIS A 194 18.47 3.64 0.49
C HIS A 194 19.25 2.33 0.31
N GLY A 195 19.09 1.62 -0.82
CA GLY A 195 19.77 0.37 -1.13
C GLY A 195 19.21 -0.86 -0.39
N ARG A 196 18.09 -0.74 0.34
CA ARG A 196 17.45 -1.85 1.06
C ARG A 196 16.59 -2.66 0.10
N SER A 197 16.51 -3.96 0.34
CA SER A 197 15.63 -4.87 -0.42
C SER A 197 14.18 -4.43 -0.27
N SER A 198 13.47 -4.30 -1.38
CA SER A 198 12.08 -3.82 -1.41
C SER A 198 11.29 -4.53 -2.51
N LEU A 199 10.01 -4.78 -2.24
CA LEU A 199 9.07 -5.14 -3.30
C LEU A 199 8.76 -3.88 -4.11
N MET A 200 9.18 -3.90 -5.37
CA MET A 200 8.94 -2.82 -6.31
C MET A 200 7.64 -3.06 -7.07
N ARG A 201 6.85 -2.01 -7.23
CA ARG A 201 5.68 -1.95 -8.10
C ARG A 201 5.98 -0.98 -9.23
N GLN A 202 5.85 -1.45 -10.46
CA GLN A 202 6.02 -0.65 -11.66
C GLN A 202 4.72 -0.66 -12.47
N VAL A 203 4.28 0.51 -12.90
CA VAL A 203 3.10 0.68 -13.76
C VAL A 203 3.48 1.58 -14.92
N ASP A 204 3.32 1.10 -16.15
CA ASP A 204 3.63 1.82 -17.40
C ASP A 204 5.03 2.46 -17.41
N GLY A 205 6.00 1.81 -16.76
CA GLY A 205 7.40 2.28 -16.65
C GLY A 205 7.73 3.07 -15.38
N GLY A 206 6.74 3.63 -14.68
CA GLY A 206 6.96 4.29 -13.38
C GLY A 206 7.08 3.28 -12.25
N ALA A 207 8.23 3.25 -11.55
CA ALA A 207 8.51 2.29 -10.47
C ALA A 207 8.55 2.99 -9.10
N ASN A 208 7.91 2.36 -8.10
CA ASN A 208 7.92 2.79 -6.71
C ASN A 208 8.13 1.60 -5.78
N SER A 209 8.78 1.83 -4.63
CA SER A 209 8.83 0.84 -3.56
C SER A 209 7.45 0.70 -2.93
N LEU A 210 6.92 -0.52 -2.89
CA LEU A 210 5.60 -0.83 -2.31
C LEU A 210 5.74 -1.34 -0.88
N ILE A 211 6.67 -2.28 -0.64
CA ILE A 211 6.95 -2.84 0.69
C ILE A 211 8.46 -2.79 0.88
N GLY A 212 8.91 -2.09 1.92
CA GLY A 212 10.32 -1.99 2.28
C GLY A 212 10.79 -3.15 3.15
N ASP A 213 12.11 -3.22 3.34
CA ASP A 213 12.77 -4.16 4.27
C ASP A 213 12.40 -5.64 4.03
N MET A 214 12.38 -6.03 2.74
CA MET A 214 12.00 -7.37 2.30
C MET A 214 13.05 -8.42 2.66
N ALA A 215 12.71 -9.38 3.51
CA ALA A 215 13.53 -10.56 3.78
C ALA A 215 13.26 -11.69 2.77
N ARG A 216 12.02 -11.85 2.33
CA ARG A 216 11.60 -12.85 1.34
C ARG A 216 10.46 -12.33 0.48
N PHE A 217 10.55 -12.61 -0.81
CA PHE A 217 9.46 -12.47 -1.77
C PHE A 217 9.52 -13.67 -2.71
N GLN A 218 8.46 -14.44 -2.77
CA GLN A 218 8.38 -15.64 -3.60
C GLN A 218 6.98 -15.78 -4.19
N LEU A 219 6.94 -16.08 -5.47
CA LEU A 219 5.72 -16.34 -6.25
C LEU A 219 5.68 -17.80 -6.66
N SER A 220 4.50 -18.39 -6.58
CA SER A 220 4.21 -19.72 -7.11
C SER A 220 2.94 -19.64 -7.94
N TYR A 221 2.96 -20.28 -9.09
CA TYR A 221 1.89 -20.21 -10.07
C TYR A 221 1.16 -21.54 -10.13
N LEU A 222 -0.17 -21.50 -10.09
CA LEU A 222 -1.04 -22.67 -10.00
C LEU A 222 -2.00 -22.69 -11.18
N GLY A 223 -2.11 -23.84 -11.81
CA GLY A 223 -3.12 -24.08 -12.84
C GLY A 223 -4.54 -24.23 -12.28
N LYS A 224 -5.51 -24.42 -13.15
CA LYS A 224 -6.92 -24.71 -12.78
C LYS A 224 -7.06 -25.97 -11.92
N ASP A 225 -6.18 -26.94 -12.13
CA ASP A 225 -6.10 -28.19 -11.38
C ASP A 225 -5.42 -28.06 -10.01
N GLY A 226 -4.94 -26.86 -9.68
CA GLY A 226 -4.23 -26.59 -8.44
C GLY A 226 -2.78 -27.04 -8.42
N LYS A 227 -2.23 -27.57 -9.51
CA LYS A 227 -0.82 -27.94 -9.61
C LYS A 227 0.04 -26.77 -10.00
N LEU A 228 1.31 -26.82 -9.58
CA LEU A 228 2.31 -25.84 -9.98
C LEU A 228 2.51 -25.87 -11.51
N THR A 229 2.57 -24.70 -12.11
CA THR A 229 2.87 -24.51 -13.52
C THR A 229 3.91 -23.41 -13.71
N HIS A 230 4.73 -23.51 -14.75
CA HIS A 230 5.67 -22.49 -15.20
C HIS A 230 5.21 -21.83 -16.51
N ASP A 231 4.13 -22.32 -17.10
CA ASP A 231 3.55 -21.75 -18.31
C ASP A 231 2.58 -20.62 -17.94
N PRO A 232 2.89 -19.35 -18.26
CA PRO A 232 2.01 -18.21 -17.98
C PRO A 232 0.62 -18.37 -18.59
N ALA A 233 0.52 -19.14 -19.69
CA ALA A 233 -0.74 -19.41 -20.34
C ALA A 233 -1.68 -20.31 -19.53
N LEU A 234 -1.20 -21.12 -18.62
CA LEU A 234 -1.97 -22.05 -17.80
C LEU A 234 -2.24 -21.55 -16.39
N VAL A 235 -1.65 -20.42 -15.99
CA VAL A 235 -1.82 -19.88 -14.64
C VAL A 235 -3.27 -19.45 -14.42
N ALA A 236 -3.88 -20.02 -13.40
CA ALA A 236 -5.20 -19.61 -12.91
C ALA A 236 -5.15 -18.90 -11.55
N ARG A 237 -4.13 -19.19 -10.74
CA ARG A 237 -3.92 -18.59 -9.42
C ARG A 237 -2.44 -18.30 -9.19
N VAL A 238 -2.19 -17.24 -8.45
CA VAL A 238 -0.84 -16.84 -8.01
C VAL A 238 -0.79 -16.91 -6.49
N ARG A 239 0.12 -17.68 -5.94
CA ARG A 239 0.43 -17.69 -4.52
C ARG A 239 1.61 -16.77 -4.28
N VAL A 240 1.43 -15.84 -3.35
CA VAL A 240 2.42 -14.84 -2.97
C VAL A 240 2.87 -15.11 -1.56
N GLU A 241 4.17 -15.27 -1.34
CA GLU A 241 4.78 -15.41 -0.02
C GLU A 241 5.73 -14.25 0.23
N VAL A 242 5.53 -13.52 1.33
CA VAL A 242 6.34 -12.37 1.71
C VAL A 242 6.75 -12.45 3.17
N ALA A 243 7.97 -11.99 3.45
CA ALA A 243 8.45 -11.77 4.81
C ALA A 243 9.25 -10.47 4.85
N VAL A 244 9.15 -9.72 5.95
CA VAL A 244 9.86 -8.45 6.16
C VAL A 244 10.71 -8.51 7.43
N GLY A 245 11.70 -7.63 7.52
CA GLY A 245 12.57 -7.50 8.68
C GLY A 245 13.44 -8.75 8.90
N ASP A 246 13.27 -9.41 10.03
CA ASP A 246 14.04 -10.61 10.40
C ASP A 246 13.58 -11.92 9.70
N GLY A 247 12.55 -11.82 8.85
CA GLY A 247 12.03 -12.97 8.09
C GLY A 247 11.25 -14.01 8.91
N ARG A 248 11.09 -13.80 10.23
CA ARG A 248 10.44 -14.79 11.11
C ARG A 248 8.94 -14.94 10.86
N ARG A 249 8.30 -13.91 10.35
CA ARG A 249 6.87 -13.91 10.03
C ARG A 249 6.69 -13.86 8.52
N THR A 250 6.10 -14.89 7.97
CA THR A 250 5.74 -14.98 6.56
C THR A 250 4.23 -14.77 6.43
N MET A 251 3.85 -13.89 5.51
CA MET A 251 2.47 -13.75 5.06
C MET A 251 2.33 -14.47 3.73
N THR A 252 1.30 -15.30 3.59
CA THR A 252 1.00 -16.03 2.36
C THR A 252 -0.41 -15.68 1.91
N SER A 253 -0.57 -15.40 0.64
CA SER A 253 -1.86 -15.15 0.01
C SER A 253 -1.97 -15.91 -1.30
N GLU A 254 -3.20 -16.30 -1.69
CA GLU A 254 -3.48 -16.94 -2.96
C GLU A 254 -4.56 -16.15 -3.70
N VAL A 255 -4.24 -15.72 -4.91
CA VAL A 255 -5.06 -14.82 -5.71
C VAL A 255 -5.48 -15.51 -7.00
N GLY A 256 -6.79 -15.62 -7.26
CA GLY A 256 -7.32 -16.06 -8.53
C GLY A 256 -7.27 -14.95 -9.59
N LEU A 257 -6.81 -15.28 -10.79
CA LEU A 257 -6.80 -14.36 -11.93
C LEU A 257 -8.19 -14.31 -12.58
N ARG A 258 -8.71 -13.11 -12.83
CA ARG A 258 -10.10 -12.88 -13.29
C ARG A 258 -10.33 -13.20 -14.76
N GLY A 259 -9.35 -13.44 -15.56
CA GLY A 259 -9.42 -13.53 -17.01
C GLY A 259 -9.58 -14.94 -17.58
N ARG A 260 -10.05 -15.97 -16.80
CA ARG A 260 -10.08 -17.35 -17.33
C ARG A 260 -11.22 -18.22 -16.82
#